data_34e17b9fe06640d48ace89f3daa63b6c
#
_entry.id   34e17b9fe06640d48ace89f3daa63b6c
#
_cell.length_a   1.000
_cell.length_b   1.000
_cell.length_c   1.000
_cell.angle_alpha   90.00
_cell.angle_beta   90.00
_cell.angle_gamma   90.00
#
_symmetry.space_group_name_H-M   'P 1'
#
loop_
_entity.id
_entity.type
_entity.pdbx_description
1 polymer ?
#
loop_
_entity_poly.entity_id
_entity_poly.type
_entity_poly.pdbx_seq_one_letter_code
_entity_poly.pdbx_strand_id
1 'polypeptide(L)'
;TEDLPVDVRFMLPSCVPATPMDESGANLDYRAIDSFYDYPRVQGLAEMMNSYGVIHNDAEVVSKIVASQAHHKKIDGHAPDLVGNDLNAYIAAGVYSDHECHDLNDAIAKLQRGQFIMIREGTAARNLEALVPLLCDKYVERCMFCTDDKHPNDLLEKGHIDYIVKKAISLGADPIMAVKAAGYTAA
;
A
#
# COMPACT_ATOMS: atom_id res chain seq x y z
N THR A 1 -16.37 -3.55 -15.16
CA THR A 1 -14.89 -3.57 -15.38
C THR A 1 -14.47 -4.51 -16.52
N GLU A 2 -15.35 -5.42 -16.98
CA GLU A 2 -15.02 -6.38 -18.05
C GLU A 2 -14.81 -5.71 -19.41
N ASP A 3 -15.48 -4.58 -19.64
CA ASP A 3 -15.39 -3.82 -20.89
C ASP A 3 -14.33 -2.70 -20.89
N LEU A 4 -13.50 -2.64 -19.86
CA LEU A 4 -12.44 -1.63 -19.78
C LEU A 4 -11.17 -2.11 -20.50
N PRO A 5 -10.44 -1.18 -21.18
CA PRO A 5 -9.19 -1.52 -21.86
C PRO A 5 -8.02 -1.78 -20.89
N VAL A 6 -8.30 -1.77 -19.60
CA VAL A 6 -7.33 -1.98 -18.52
C VAL A 6 -7.82 -3.08 -17.57
N ASP A 7 -6.88 -3.85 -17.00
CA ASP A 7 -7.21 -4.84 -15.97
C ASP A 7 -7.34 -4.14 -14.61
N VAL A 8 -8.57 -4.06 -14.11
CA VAL A 8 -8.87 -3.44 -12.80
C VAL A 8 -8.97 -4.54 -11.76
N ARG A 9 -8.17 -4.42 -10.70
CA ARG A 9 -8.17 -5.29 -9.53
C ARG A 9 -8.58 -4.50 -8.29
N PHE A 10 -9.13 -5.19 -7.31
CA PHE A 10 -9.66 -4.59 -6.10
C PHE A 10 -8.96 -5.14 -4.87
N MET A 11 -8.69 -4.25 -3.91
CA MET A 11 -8.36 -4.60 -2.55
C MET A 11 -9.57 -4.30 -1.68
N LEU A 12 -9.91 -5.20 -0.75
CA LEU A 12 -11.04 -5.04 0.16
C LEU A 12 -10.65 -4.10 1.31
N PRO A 13 -11.50 -3.16 1.72
CA PRO A 13 -11.16 -2.21 2.77
C PRO A 13 -11.00 -2.91 4.14
N SER A 14 -9.89 -2.67 4.80
CA SER A 14 -9.57 -3.27 6.10
C SER A 14 -10.30 -2.62 7.27
N CYS A 15 -10.58 -1.33 7.16
CA CYS A 15 -11.07 -0.48 8.26
C CYS A 15 -12.28 0.33 7.82
N VAL A 16 -13.49 -0.19 8.07
CA VAL A 16 -14.76 0.52 7.89
C VAL A 16 -15.65 0.21 9.09
N PRO A 17 -15.84 1.19 9.97
CA PRO A 17 -15.26 2.54 10.01
C PRO A 17 -13.72 2.50 10.17
N ALA A 18 -13.07 3.64 9.94
CA ALA A 18 -11.62 3.76 10.06
C ALA A 18 -11.14 3.51 11.49
N THR A 19 -11.86 4.04 12.48
CA THR A 19 -11.67 3.76 13.91
C THR A 19 -12.98 3.42 14.58
N PRO A 20 -12.96 2.76 15.77
CA PRO A 20 -14.19 2.47 16.53
C PRO A 20 -14.94 3.73 17.01
N MET A 21 -14.32 4.90 16.94
CA MET A 21 -14.91 6.19 17.33
C MET A 21 -15.58 6.92 16.16
N ASP A 22 -15.37 6.45 14.93
CA ASP A 22 -15.92 7.10 13.74
C ASP A 22 -17.34 6.59 13.46
N GLU A 23 -18.18 7.52 12.99
CA GLU A 23 -19.46 7.15 12.39
C GLU A 23 -19.24 6.76 10.91
N SER A 24 -19.95 5.72 10.48
CA SER A 24 -19.85 5.22 9.11
C SER A 24 -21.21 4.71 8.63
N GLY A 25 -21.43 4.77 7.33
CA GLY A 25 -22.63 4.21 6.69
C GLY A 25 -22.69 2.69 6.70
N ALA A 26 -21.58 2.02 7.07
CA ALA A 26 -21.49 0.57 7.15
C ALA A 26 -20.45 0.16 8.20
N ASN A 27 -20.55 -1.08 8.67
CA ASN A 27 -19.48 -1.75 9.40
C ASN A 27 -19.13 -3.03 8.63
N LEU A 28 -17.89 -3.10 8.15
CA LEU A 28 -17.38 -4.28 7.45
C LEU A 28 -16.56 -5.14 8.41
N ASP A 29 -17.20 -6.12 8.99
CA ASP A 29 -16.55 -7.14 9.80
C ASP A 29 -15.79 -8.16 8.94
N TYR A 30 -15.05 -9.08 9.58
CA TYR A 30 -14.26 -10.08 8.86
C TYR A 30 -15.12 -11.00 7.99
N ARG A 31 -16.40 -11.28 8.36
CA ARG A 31 -17.30 -12.15 7.58
C ARG A 31 -17.73 -11.47 6.28
N ALA A 32 -18.01 -10.17 6.37
CA ALA A 32 -18.30 -9.37 5.19
C ALA A 32 -17.11 -9.37 4.23
N ILE A 33 -15.89 -9.14 4.74
CA ILE A 33 -14.66 -9.18 3.95
C ILE A 33 -14.44 -10.57 3.35
N ASP A 34 -14.52 -11.62 4.14
CA ASP A 34 -14.29 -13.02 3.74
C ASP A 34 -15.17 -13.41 2.54
N SER A 35 -16.43 -12.99 2.54
CA SER A 35 -17.39 -13.32 1.48
C SER A 35 -17.03 -12.79 0.09
N PHE A 36 -16.11 -11.82 -0.01
CA PHE A 36 -15.69 -11.23 -1.28
C PHE A 36 -14.41 -11.86 -1.87
N TYR A 37 -13.70 -12.69 -1.14
CA TYR A 37 -12.43 -13.25 -1.64
C TYR A 37 -12.56 -14.24 -2.79
N ASP A 38 -13.74 -14.81 -2.99
CA ASP A 38 -14.03 -15.69 -4.12
C ASP A 38 -14.16 -14.95 -5.47
N TYR A 39 -14.28 -13.62 -5.45
CA TYR A 39 -14.32 -12.83 -6.67
C TYR A 39 -12.95 -12.78 -7.34
N PRO A 40 -12.82 -13.16 -8.64
CA PRO A 40 -11.53 -13.30 -9.31
C PRO A 40 -10.70 -12.01 -9.37
N ARG A 41 -11.36 -10.85 -9.31
CA ARG A 41 -10.69 -9.54 -9.36
C ARG A 41 -10.29 -8.99 -8.00
N VAL A 42 -10.61 -9.70 -6.92
CA VAL A 42 -10.19 -9.34 -5.55
C VAL A 42 -8.80 -9.88 -5.29
N GLN A 43 -7.84 -8.99 -5.02
CA GLN A 43 -6.43 -9.33 -4.84
C GLN A 43 -6.02 -9.45 -3.37
N GLY A 44 -6.69 -8.74 -2.48
CA GLY A 44 -6.29 -8.75 -1.09
C GLY A 44 -7.09 -7.82 -0.18
N LEU A 45 -6.54 -7.61 1.00
CA LEU A 45 -7.00 -6.65 1.99
C LEU A 45 -6.22 -5.34 1.77
N ALA A 46 -6.95 -4.23 1.61
CA ALA A 46 -6.36 -2.91 1.47
C ALA A 46 -5.70 -2.46 2.77
N GLU A 47 -4.99 -1.37 2.71
CA GLU A 47 -4.21 -0.77 3.78
C GLU A 47 -4.73 -1.04 5.21
N MET A 48 -3.94 -1.80 5.97
CA MET A 48 -4.27 -2.11 7.37
C MET A 48 -3.92 -0.92 8.26
N MET A 49 -4.82 0.05 8.34
CA MET A 49 -4.64 1.29 9.11
C MET A 49 -4.64 1.07 10.62
N ASN A 50 -5.33 0.03 11.12
CA ASN A 50 -5.39 -0.25 12.54
C ASN A 50 -4.15 -1.02 13.03
N SER A 51 -2.97 -0.38 12.97
CA SER A 51 -1.73 -0.96 13.46
C SER A 51 -1.77 -1.31 14.96
N TYR A 52 -2.46 -0.48 15.75
CA TYR A 52 -2.67 -0.74 17.18
C TYR A 52 -3.41 -2.07 17.40
N GLY A 53 -4.49 -2.29 16.66
CA GLY A 53 -5.25 -3.55 16.74
C GLY A 53 -4.43 -4.76 16.31
N VAL A 54 -3.58 -4.64 15.30
CA VAL A 54 -2.64 -5.70 14.89
C VAL A 54 -1.67 -6.04 16.03
N ILE A 55 -1.02 -5.03 16.60
CA ILE A 55 0.01 -5.19 17.65
C ILE A 55 -0.57 -5.77 18.93
N HIS A 56 -1.79 -5.37 19.29
CA HIS A 56 -2.46 -5.76 20.52
C HIS A 56 -3.44 -6.94 20.37
N ASN A 57 -3.42 -7.61 19.21
CA ASN A 57 -4.28 -8.77 18.92
C ASN A 57 -5.79 -8.48 19.04
N ASP A 58 -6.24 -7.35 18.52
CA ASP A 58 -7.68 -7.09 18.40
C ASP A 58 -8.34 -8.20 17.59
N ALA A 59 -9.39 -8.81 18.15
CA ALA A 59 -9.98 -10.03 17.59
C ALA A 59 -10.56 -9.81 16.19
N GLU A 60 -11.16 -8.64 15.92
CA GLU A 60 -11.74 -8.34 14.62
C GLU A 60 -10.67 -8.07 13.57
N VAL A 61 -9.62 -7.31 13.94
CA VAL A 61 -8.48 -7.02 13.08
C VAL A 61 -7.75 -8.31 12.71
N VAL A 62 -7.44 -9.15 13.70
CA VAL A 62 -6.77 -10.43 13.49
C VAL A 62 -7.62 -11.36 12.63
N SER A 63 -8.94 -11.38 12.83
CA SER A 63 -9.85 -12.21 12.01
C SER A 63 -9.83 -11.81 10.53
N LYS A 64 -9.76 -10.52 10.21
CA LYS A 64 -9.60 -10.04 8.82
C LYS A 64 -8.27 -10.47 8.20
N ILE A 65 -7.19 -10.38 8.97
CA ILE A 65 -5.86 -10.83 8.54
C ILE A 65 -5.87 -12.34 8.26
N VAL A 66 -6.40 -13.15 9.19
CA VAL A 66 -6.48 -14.60 9.04
C VAL A 66 -7.35 -15.00 7.86
N ALA A 67 -8.50 -14.35 7.66
CA ALA A 67 -9.34 -14.57 6.47
C ALA A 67 -8.57 -14.31 5.18
N SER A 68 -7.85 -13.19 5.09
CA SER A 68 -7.02 -12.87 3.92
C SER A 68 -5.96 -13.94 3.66
N GLN A 69 -5.27 -14.38 4.71
CA GLN A 69 -4.25 -15.43 4.62
C GLN A 69 -4.83 -16.79 4.21
N ALA A 70 -6.01 -17.16 4.71
CA ALA A 70 -6.70 -18.40 4.35
C ALA A 70 -7.03 -18.47 2.85
N HIS A 71 -7.34 -17.31 2.24
CA HIS A 71 -7.56 -17.18 0.80
C HIS A 71 -6.27 -16.89 0.00
N HIS A 72 -5.09 -16.99 0.60
CA HIS A 72 -3.81 -16.66 -0.02
C HIS A 72 -3.74 -15.25 -0.64
N LYS A 73 -4.42 -14.30 0.00
CA LYS A 73 -4.50 -12.92 -0.45
C LYS A 73 -3.45 -12.04 0.24
N LYS A 74 -3.02 -11.01 -0.47
CA LYS A 74 -2.07 -10.02 0.06
C LYS A 74 -2.75 -9.08 1.06
N ILE A 75 -1.99 -8.50 1.97
CA ILE A 75 -2.45 -7.52 2.95
C ILE A 75 -1.58 -6.28 2.83
N ASP A 76 -2.13 -5.21 2.30
CA ASP A 76 -1.42 -3.94 2.22
C ASP A 76 -1.33 -3.26 3.58
N GLY A 77 -0.32 -2.44 3.75
CA GLY A 77 -0.05 -1.73 5.00
C GLY A 77 -0.26 -0.24 4.92
N HIS A 78 -0.40 0.32 6.12
CA HIS A 78 -0.46 1.74 6.42
C HIS A 78 0.12 1.92 7.82
N ALA A 79 1.41 2.25 7.90
CA ALA A 79 2.15 2.21 9.15
C ALA A 79 3.06 3.43 9.32
N PRO A 80 2.47 4.66 9.39
CA PRO A 80 3.26 5.85 9.65
C PRO A 80 3.92 5.73 11.02
N ASP A 81 5.20 6.11 11.10
CA ASP A 81 6.00 6.19 12.34
C ASP A 81 6.13 4.88 13.14
N LEU A 82 5.73 3.75 12.59
CA LEU A 82 5.82 2.47 13.28
C LEU A 82 7.25 1.94 13.26
N VAL A 83 7.84 1.73 14.45
CA VAL A 83 9.25 1.38 14.60
C VAL A 83 9.46 0.21 15.57
N GLY A 84 10.68 -0.33 15.62
CA GLY A 84 11.12 -1.30 16.63
C GLY A 84 10.27 -2.58 16.66
N ASN A 85 9.86 -3.00 17.85
CA ASN A 85 9.09 -4.23 18.05
C ASN A 85 7.67 -4.14 17.51
N ASP A 86 7.07 -2.95 17.53
CA ASP A 86 5.72 -2.73 17.01
C ASP A 86 5.71 -2.91 15.48
N LEU A 87 6.71 -2.39 14.78
CA LEU A 87 6.91 -2.66 13.36
C LEU A 87 7.13 -4.16 13.09
N ASN A 88 7.93 -4.83 13.91
CA ASN A 88 8.15 -6.27 13.78
C ASN A 88 6.84 -7.06 13.95
N ALA A 89 6.01 -6.71 14.92
CA ALA A 89 4.71 -7.36 15.15
C ALA A 89 3.76 -7.14 13.97
N TYR A 90 3.69 -5.91 13.46
CA TYR A 90 2.86 -5.56 12.32
C TYR A 90 3.25 -6.33 11.05
N ILE A 91 4.54 -6.41 10.75
CA ILE A 91 5.05 -7.17 9.61
C ILE A 91 4.85 -8.69 9.81
N ALA A 92 5.10 -9.20 11.02
CA ALA A 92 4.93 -10.61 11.34
C ALA A 92 3.47 -11.08 11.20
N ALA A 93 2.50 -10.18 11.36
CA ALA A 93 1.09 -10.47 11.09
C ALA A 93 0.78 -10.68 9.58
N GLY A 94 1.74 -10.45 8.69
CA GLY A 94 1.62 -10.68 7.25
C GLY A 94 1.33 -9.43 6.42
N VAL A 95 1.45 -8.24 7.01
CA VAL A 95 1.33 -6.98 6.27
C VAL A 95 2.60 -6.76 5.46
N TYR A 96 2.49 -6.81 4.13
CA TYR A 96 3.67 -6.95 3.26
C TYR A 96 4.15 -5.65 2.62
N SER A 97 3.40 -4.55 2.71
CA SER A 97 3.72 -3.26 2.07
C SER A 97 3.50 -2.08 3.01
N ASP A 98 4.01 -0.93 2.63
CA ASP A 98 3.69 0.35 3.25
C ASP A 98 3.86 1.50 2.25
N HIS A 99 3.02 2.54 2.37
CA HIS A 99 3.06 3.77 1.55
C HIS A 99 3.21 5.04 2.38
N GLU A 100 3.30 4.92 3.70
CA GLU A 100 3.32 6.04 4.65
C GLU A 100 4.72 6.51 5.06
N CYS A 101 5.78 5.92 4.49
CA CYS A 101 7.13 6.37 4.78
C CYS A 101 7.36 7.82 4.37
N HIS A 102 7.84 8.67 5.26
CA HIS A 102 8.18 10.06 4.93
C HIS A 102 9.67 10.31 4.79
N ASP A 103 10.52 9.42 5.23
CA ASP A 103 11.97 9.53 5.06
C ASP A 103 12.62 8.19 4.71
N LEU A 104 13.90 8.27 4.32
CA LEU A 104 14.69 7.11 3.92
C LEU A 104 14.94 6.12 5.06
N ASN A 105 15.10 6.59 6.29
CA ASN A 105 15.41 5.70 7.40
C ASN A 105 14.23 4.81 7.75
N ASP A 106 13.03 5.38 7.77
CA ASP A 106 11.78 4.64 7.96
C ASP A 106 11.59 3.61 6.83
N ALA A 107 11.71 4.04 5.58
CA ALA A 107 11.57 3.16 4.42
C ALA A 107 12.62 2.03 4.40
N ILE A 108 13.88 2.32 4.70
CA ILE A 108 14.95 1.31 4.78
C ILE A 108 14.69 0.34 5.93
N ALA A 109 14.22 0.80 7.08
CA ALA A 109 13.89 -0.08 8.20
C ALA A 109 12.79 -1.10 7.85
N LYS A 110 11.78 -0.69 7.08
CA LYS A 110 10.71 -1.55 6.56
C LYS A 110 11.22 -2.51 5.47
N LEU A 111 12.02 -2.01 4.50
CA LEU A 111 12.66 -2.83 3.47
C LEU A 111 13.55 -3.93 4.06
N GLN A 112 14.35 -3.62 5.10
CA GLN A 112 15.19 -4.59 5.80
C GLN A 112 14.41 -5.70 6.48
N ARG A 113 13.14 -5.48 6.79
CA ARG A 113 12.20 -6.46 7.36
C ARG A 113 11.36 -7.18 6.31
N GLY A 114 11.59 -6.88 5.03
CA GLY A 114 10.96 -7.59 3.92
C GLY A 114 9.67 -6.94 3.39
N GLN A 115 9.27 -5.76 3.86
CA GLN A 115 8.16 -5.03 3.26
C GLN A 115 8.51 -4.48 1.88
N PHE A 116 7.50 -4.30 1.07
CA PHE A 116 7.53 -3.48 -0.13
C PHE A 116 7.21 -2.04 0.23
N ILE A 117 7.84 -1.09 -0.44
CA ILE A 117 7.56 0.34 -0.29
C ILE A 117 6.85 0.86 -1.52
N MET A 118 5.68 1.41 -1.32
CA MET A 118 4.93 2.11 -2.34
C MET A 118 5.25 3.61 -2.23
N ILE A 119 6.05 4.08 -3.17
CA ILE A 119 6.44 5.49 -3.26
C ILE A 119 5.28 6.26 -3.90
N ARG A 120 4.67 7.17 -3.16
CA ARG A 120 3.44 7.82 -3.58
C ARG A 120 3.62 9.26 -4.05
N GLU A 121 2.80 9.62 -5.03
CA GLU A 121 2.68 10.98 -5.54
C GLU A 121 1.21 11.29 -5.81
N GLY A 122 0.46 11.51 -4.73
CA GLY A 122 -0.96 11.86 -4.74
C GLY A 122 -1.20 13.35 -4.95
N THR A 123 -2.39 13.81 -4.64
CA THR A 123 -2.74 15.24 -4.62
C THR A 123 -2.24 15.90 -3.35
N ALA A 124 -2.58 15.37 -2.20
CA ALA A 124 -2.15 15.86 -0.88
C ALA A 124 -0.94 15.07 -0.37
N ALA A 125 -1.02 13.75 -0.35
CA ALA A 125 0.00 12.87 0.21
C ALA A 125 1.10 12.54 -0.82
N ARG A 126 2.34 12.92 -0.50
CA ARG A 126 3.50 12.80 -1.40
C ARG A 126 4.75 12.47 -0.60
N ASN A 127 5.47 11.44 -1.04
CA ASN A 127 6.77 11.11 -0.46
C ASN A 127 7.85 10.81 -1.53
N LEU A 128 7.52 10.98 -2.83
CA LEU A 128 8.42 10.68 -3.94
C LEU A 128 9.77 11.39 -3.79
N GLU A 129 9.77 12.68 -3.48
CA GLU A 129 11.00 13.49 -3.39
C GLU A 129 11.94 12.96 -2.31
N ALA A 130 11.40 12.57 -1.15
CA ALA A 130 12.18 11.99 -0.05
C ALA A 130 12.69 10.58 -0.38
N LEU A 131 11.94 9.80 -1.16
CA LEU A 131 12.20 8.39 -1.38
C LEU A 131 12.83 8.04 -2.74
N VAL A 132 13.03 9.01 -3.64
CA VAL A 132 13.75 8.81 -4.92
C VAL A 132 15.07 8.04 -4.76
N PRO A 133 15.90 8.25 -3.70
CA PRO A 133 17.14 7.50 -3.54
C PRO A 133 16.97 5.97 -3.37
N LEU A 134 15.76 5.48 -3.10
CA LEU A 134 15.46 4.04 -3.09
C LEU A 134 15.41 3.42 -4.49
N LEU A 135 15.28 4.24 -5.55
CA LEU A 135 15.27 3.77 -6.94
C LEU A 135 16.71 3.46 -7.40
N CYS A 136 17.32 2.48 -6.79
CA CYS A 136 18.68 2.00 -7.07
C CYS A 136 18.70 0.46 -7.04
N ASP A 137 19.76 -0.15 -7.55
CA ASP A 137 19.92 -1.60 -7.66
C ASP A 137 19.63 -2.36 -6.35
N LYS A 138 19.96 -1.73 -5.22
CA LYS A 138 19.80 -2.37 -3.90
C LYS A 138 18.34 -2.53 -3.47
N TYR A 139 17.46 -1.60 -3.84
CA TYR A 139 16.12 -1.52 -3.25
C TYR A 139 14.97 -1.57 -4.26
N VAL A 140 15.23 -1.28 -5.54
CA VAL A 140 14.18 -1.15 -6.57
C VAL A 140 13.30 -2.39 -6.73
N GLU A 141 13.83 -3.58 -6.43
CA GLU A 141 13.06 -4.84 -6.47
C GLU A 141 11.90 -4.88 -5.46
N ARG A 142 11.90 -3.98 -4.50
CA ARG A 142 10.86 -3.87 -3.47
C ARG A 142 10.25 -2.47 -3.38
N CYS A 143 10.47 -1.65 -4.40
CA CYS A 143 9.90 -0.30 -4.48
C CYS A 143 9.00 -0.19 -5.70
N MET A 144 7.79 0.32 -5.50
CA MET A 144 6.84 0.56 -6.57
C MET A 144 6.20 1.94 -6.43
N PHE A 145 5.62 2.46 -7.50
CA PHE A 145 4.90 3.73 -7.46
C PHE A 145 3.41 3.52 -7.19
N CYS A 146 2.83 4.46 -6.46
CA CYS A 146 1.38 4.57 -6.29
C CYS A 146 0.92 6.03 -6.30
N THR A 147 -0.37 6.26 -6.46
CA THR A 147 -0.98 7.59 -6.52
C THR A 147 -1.76 7.95 -5.27
N ASP A 148 -2.17 6.96 -4.48
CA ASP A 148 -2.99 7.14 -3.30
C ASP A 148 -4.19 8.09 -3.59
N ASP A 149 -4.27 9.23 -2.92
CA ASP A 149 -5.34 10.22 -2.94
C ASP A 149 -5.42 11.12 -4.19
N LYS A 150 -4.92 10.67 -5.34
CA LYS A 150 -4.85 11.52 -6.53
C LYS A 150 -6.23 11.86 -7.10
N HIS A 151 -6.54 13.14 -7.10
CA HIS A 151 -7.83 13.67 -7.56
C HIS A 151 -7.99 13.60 -9.09
N PRO A 152 -9.23 13.48 -9.60
CA PRO A 152 -9.50 13.36 -11.04
C PRO A 152 -8.96 14.53 -11.88
N ASN A 153 -9.01 15.77 -11.38
CA ASN A 153 -8.44 16.91 -12.07
C ASN A 153 -6.91 16.82 -12.21
N ASP A 154 -6.21 16.35 -11.16
CA ASP A 154 -4.77 16.12 -11.25
C ASP A 154 -4.41 14.99 -12.23
N LEU A 155 -5.26 13.96 -12.32
CA LEU A 155 -5.09 12.90 -13.31
C LEU A 155 -5.19 13.46 -14.74
N LEU A 156 -6.15 14.35 -15.01
CA LEU A 156 -6.33 14.99 -16.31
C LEU A 156 -5.22 15.96 -16.66
N GLU A 157 -4.78 16.78 -15.72
CA GLU A 157 -3.83 17.86 -15.96
C GLU A 157 -2.38 17.39 -15.93
N LYS A 158 -2.02 16.51 -15.00
CA LYS A 158 -0.63 16.08 -14.75
C LYS A 158 -0.31 14.70 -15.30
N GLY A 159 -1.28 13.80 -15.29
CA GLY A 159 -1.13 12.38 -15.61
C GLY A 159 -1.16 11.48 -14.38
N HIS A 160 -0.96 10.19 -14.57
CA HIS A 160 -1.02 9.12 -13.57
C HIS A 160 0.39 8.64 -13.18
N ILE A 161 0.67 7.36 -13.32
CA ILE A 161 2.00 6.77 -13.05
C ILE A 161 3.08 7.31 -14.00
N ASP A 162 2.70 7.65 -15.25
CA ASP A 162 3.60 8.29 -16.21
C ASP A 162 4.16 9.64 -15.70
N TYR A 163 3.33 10.40 -14.99
CA TYR A 163 3.78 11.64 -14.34
C TYR A 163 4.79 11.33 -13.23
N ILE A 164 4.54 10.29 -12.41
CA ILE A 164 5.44 9.89 -11.33
C ILE A 164 6.82 9.49 -11.89
N VAL A 165 6.84 8.69 -12.95
CA VAL A 165 8.08 8.32 -13.65
C VAL A 165 8.85 9.54 -14.13
N LYS A 166 8.19 10.46 -14.84
CA LYS A 166 8.83 11.71 -15.33
C LYS A 166 9.39 12.54 -14.18
N LYS A 167 8.62 12.70 -13.10
CA LYS A 167 9.03 13.44 -11.92
C LYS A 167 10.21 12.78 -11.21
N ALA A 168 10.20 11.47 -11.01
CA ALA A 168 11.29 10.72 -10.41
C ALA A 168 12.61 10.91 -11.20
N ILE A 169 12.54 10.81 -12.54
CA ILE A 169 13.71 11.06 -13.42
C ILE A 169 14.20 12.51 -13.28
N SER A 170 13.29 13.47 -13.23
CA SER A 170 13.67 14.89 -13.03
C SER A 170 14.34 15.17 -11.68
N LEU A 171 14.05 14.33 -10.67
CA LEU A 171 14.67 14.35 -9.34
C LEU A 171 15.98 13.54 -9.27
N GLY A 172 16.42 12.96 -10.39
CA GLY A 172 17.70 12.27 -10.50
C GLY A 172 17.65 10.74 -10.45
N ALA A 173 16.44 10.13 -10.47
CA ALA A 173 16.33 8.69 -10.59
C ALA A 173 16.86 8.19 -11.94
N ASP A 174 17.50 7.02 -11.94
CA ASP A 174 17.79 6.33 -13.19
C ASP A 174 16.48 5.99 -13.94
N PRO A 175 16.36 6.30 -15.24
CA PRO A 175 15.14 6.05 -16.01
C PRO A 175 14.69 4.59 -16.02
N ILE A 176 15.62 3.63 -16.05
CA ILE A 176 15.32 2.19 -16.06
C ILE A 176 14.73 1.78 -14.71
N MET A 177 15.30 2.26 -13.61
CA MET A 177 14.80 2.00 -12.25
C MET A 177 13.42 2.61 -12.04
N ALA A 178 13.19 3.83 -12.52
CA ALA A 178 11.88 4.47 -12.45
C ALA A 178 10.80 3.68 -13.23
N VAL A 179 11.11 3.24 -14.46
CA VAL A 179 10.19 2.41 -15.25
C VAL A 179 9.98 1.04 -14.59
N LYS A 180 11.01 0.45 -14.00
CA LYS A 180 10.90 -0.82 -13.27
C LYS A 180 9.96 -0.71 -12.07
N ALA A 181 10.08 0.35 -11.27
CA ALA A 181 9.19 0.61 -10.14
C ALA A 181 7.74 0.89 -10.57
N ALA A 182 7.54 1.46 -11.76
CA ALA A 182 6.22 1.75 -12.31
C ALA A 182 5.47 0.54 -12.86
N GLY A 183 6.19 -0.51 -13.27
CA GLY A 183 5.61 -1.66 -13.95
C GLY A 183 6.04 -3.00 -13.36
N TYR A 184 7.29 -3.40 -13.56
CA TYR A 184 7.76 -4.74 -13.21
C TYR A 184 7.62 -5.07 -11.72
N THR A 185 8.00 -4.17 -10.83
CA THR A 185 7.90 -4.41 -9.39
C THR A 185 6.45 -4.34 -8.89
N ALA A 186 5.59 -3.58 -9.57
CA ALA A 186 4.17 -3.43 -9.20
C ALA A 186 3.30 -4.61 -9.69
N ALA A 187 3.73 -5.34 -10.72
CA ALA A 187 3.00 -6.47 -11.31
C ALA A 187 3.24 -7.78 -10.56
#